data_a0f5409f66f1114c6cdf1da62b4ab68c
#
_entry.id   a0f5409f66f1114c6cdf1da62b4ab68c
#
_cell.length_a   1.000
_cell.length_b   1.000
_cell.length_c   1.000
_cell.angle_alpha   90.00
_cell.angle_beta   90.00
_cell.angle_gamma   90.00
#
_symmetry.space_group_name_H-M   'P 1'
#
loop_
_entity.id
_entity.type
_entity.pdbx_description
1 polymer ?
#
loop_
_entity_poly.entity_id
_entity_poly.type
_entity_poly.pdbx_seq_one_letter_code
_entity_poly.pdbx_strand_id
1 'polypeptide(L)'
;LLCLSLGLLGFAGCNEHSASPSTPVEAAIAAGEIGSRMPDFSVKDLPGRQVTTEELRGKVVLIDFWATWCEPCKREMPGYQQLLDRYGPQGFVVIGFKFDTMKDTEDPMRFAKRLGIHYPLAVATEAVKQKFGGIEGLPTTMVYDRKGILREKIIGFEYTEAVERALKPLL
;
A
#
# COMPACT_ATOMS: atom_id res chain seq x y z
N LEU A 1 56.83 -45.74 -29.66
CA LEU A 1 56.54 -45.13 -28.37
C LEU A 1 55.20 -44.40 -28.44
N LEU A 2 54.22 -44.96 -27.77
CA LEU A 2 52.86 -44.47 -27.62
C LEU A 2 52.82 -43.38 -26.57
N CYS A 3 52.17 -42.23 -26.86
CA CYS A 3 51.67 -41.29 -25.86
C CYS A 3 50.17 -41.23 -25.94
N LEU A 4 49.50 -41.78 -24.89
CA LEU A 4 48.09 -41.62 -24.65
C LEU A 4 47.86 -40.26 -23.99
N SER A 5 47.00 -39.43 -24.58
CA SER A 5 46.49 -38.22 -23.99
C SER A 5 45.10 -38.47 -23.38
N LEU A 6 45.04 -38.33 -22.09
CA LEU A 6 43.82 -38.48 -21.28
C LEU A 6 43.01 -37.18 -21.37
N GLY A 7 41.76 -37.28 -21.83
CA GLY A 7 40.81 -36.14 -21.90
C GLY A 7 40.26 -35.79 -20.52
N LEU A 8 40.31 -34.52 -20.14
CA LEU A 8 39.67 -33.95 -19.00
C LEU A 8 38.23 -33.62 -19.33
N LEU A 9 37.28 -34.29 -18.67
CA LEU A 9 35.85 -33.94 -18.67
C LEU A 9 35.63 -32.67 -17.81
N GLY A 10 35.31 -31.58 -18.43
CA GLY A 10 34.89 -30.36 -17.76
C GLY A 10 33.47 -30.52 -17.22
N PHE A 11 33.31 -30.40 -15.90
CA PHE A 11 32.02 -30.22 -15.27
C PHE A 11 31.47 -28.83 -15.57
N ALA A 12 30.41 -28.75 -16.37
CA ALA A 12 29.60 -27.55 -16.54
C ALA A 12 28.84 -27.30 -15.24
N GLY A 13 29.27 -26.31 -14.49
CA GLY A 13 28.52 -25.80 -13.33
C GLY A 13 27.19 -25.20 -13.79
N CYS A 14 26.09 -25.74 -13.30
CA CYS A 14 24.78 -25.10 -13.40
C CYS A 14 24.83 -23.79 -12.61
N ASN A 15 24.84 -22.68 -13.33
CA ASN A 15 24.68 -21.35 -12.75
C ASN A 15 23.20 -21.18 -12.44
N GLU A 16 22.81 -21.36 -11.18
CA GLU A 16 21.47 -20.99 -10.72
C GLU A 16 21.32 -19.47 -10.87
N HIS A 17 20.67 -19.09 -11.95
CA HIS A 17 20.21 -17.72 -12.14
C HIS A 17 19.16 -17.43 -11.07
N SER A 18 19.59 -16.80 -10.00
CA SER A 18 18.73 -16.07 -9.09
C SER A 18 18.12 -14.93 -9.91
N ALA A 19 16.90 -15.14 -10.40
CA ALA A 19 16.15 -14.13 -11.14
C ALA A 19 15.78 -13.01 -10.18
N SER A 20 16.57 -11.95 -10.17
CA SER A 20 16.11 -10.65 -9.67
C SER A 20 14.94 -10.20 -10.54
N PRO A 21 13.86 -9.63 -9.97
CA PRO A 21 12.73 -9.14 -10.77
C PRO A 21 13.23 -8.10 -11.77
N SER A 22 13.14 -8.44 -13.06
CA SER A 22 13.87 -7.73 -14.11
C SER A 22 13.10 -6.53 -14.70
N THR A 23 11.89 -6.22 -14.20
CA THR A 23 11.09 -5.10 -14.70
C THR A 23 10.38 -4.31 -13.58
N PRO A 24 10.20 -2.97 -13.75
CA PRO A 24 9.44 -2.16 -12.78
C PRO A 24 8.00 -2.64 -12.56
N VAL A 25 7.39 -3.28 -13.55
CA VAL A 25 6.03 -3.82 -13.49
C VAL A 25 5.95 -5.03 -12.55
N GLU A 26 6.91 -5.94 -12.61
CA GLU A 26 6.99 -7.12 -11.76
C GLU A 26 7.20 -6.76 -10.29
N ALA A 27 8.05 -5.77 -10.01
CA ALA A 27 8.23 -5.22 -8.66
C ALA A 27 6.94 -4.53 -8.14
N ALA A 28 6.16 -3.88 -9.01
CA ALA A 28 4.89 -3.25 -8.65
C ALA A 28 3.78 -4.28 -8.32
N ILE A 29 3.71 -5.38 -9.07
CA ILE A 29 2.78 -6.49 -8.78
C ILE A 29 3.13 -7.11 -7.41
N ALA A 30 4.42 -7.36 -7.16
CA ALA A 30 4.87 -7.87 -5.87
C ALA A 30 4.52 -6.93 -4.69
N ALA A 31 4.59 -5.63 -4.88
CA ALA A 31 4.25 -4.64 -3.86
C ALA A 31 2.76 -4.64 -3.43
N GLY A 32 1.87 -5.17 -4.27
CA GLY A 32 0.44 -5.28 -3.96
C GLY A 32 0.03 -6.60 -3.30
N GLU A 33 0.95 -7.54 -3.10
CA GLU A 33 0.68 -8.87 -2.55
C GLU A 33 0.88 -8.93 -1.04
N ILE A 34 0.08 -9.76 -0.34
CA ILE A 34 0.27 -10.03 1.10
C ILE A 34 1.69 -10.53 1.35
N GLY A 35 2.36 -9.95 2.35
CA GLY A 35 3.76 -10.23 2.67
C GLY A 35 4.76 -9.32 1.96
N SER A 36 4.33 -8.55 0.95
CA SER A 36 5.19 -7.56 0.30
C SER A 36 5.50 -6.37 1.21
N ARG A 37 6.57 -5.67 0.89
CA ARG A 37 6.96 -4.45 1.60
C ARG A 37 6.20 -3.24 1.06
N MET A 38 5.82 -2.31 1.97
CA MET A 38 5.27 -1.00 1.58
C MET A 38 6.24 -0.31 0.63
N PRO A 39 5.78 0.16 -0.54
CA PRO A 39 6.64 0.84 -1.49
C PRO A 39 7.10 2.20 -0.96
N ASP A 40 8.27 2.64 -1.40
CA ASP A 40 8.73 3.99 -1.12
C ASP A 40 7.92 5.01 -1.92
N PHE A 41 7.33 5.96 -1.21
CA PHE A 41 6.63 7.09 -1.81
C PHE A 41 6.92 8.40 -1.06
N SER A 42 6.72 9.48 -1.78
CA SER A 42 6.81 10.84 -1.27
C SER A 42 5.75 11.66 -2.00
N VAL A 43 4.72 12.07 -1.30
CA VAL A 43 3.55 12.77 -1.86
C VAL A 43 3.23 14.00 -1.03
N LYS A 44 2.53 14.96 -1.62
CA LYS A 44 1.90 16.05 -0.86
C LYS A 44 0.45 15.66 -0.56
N ASP A 45 0.05 15.83 0.70
CA ASP A 45 -1.36 15.76 1.02
C ASP A 45 -2.12 16.97 0.46
N LEU A 46 -3.45 16.95 0.51
CA LEU A 46 -4.29 17.99 -0.07
C LEU A 46 -4.00 19.38 0.50
N PRO A 47 -3.68 19.55 1.81
CA PRO A 47 -3.22 20.83 2.35
C PRO A 47 -1.78 21.22 1.93
N GLY A 48 -1.02 20.33 1.31
CA GLY A 48 0.34 20.58 0.81
C GLY A 48 1.48 20.10 1.73
N ARG A 49 1.18 19.39 2.84
CA ARG A 49 2.18 18.78 3.72
C ARG A 49 2.80 17.56 3.03
N GLN A 50 4.11 17.43 3.14
CA GLN A 50 4.80 16.23 2.66
C GLN A 50 4.46 15.02 3.53
N VAL A 51 4.16 13.88 2.89
CA VAL A 51 3.96 12.57 3.50
C VAL A 51 4.88 11.58 2.81
N THR A 52 5.70 10.88 3.59
CA THR A 52 6.72 9.97 3.06
C THR A 52 6.65 8.61 3.73
N THR A 53 7.07 7.56 3.05
CA THR A 53 7.22 6.22 3.66
C THR A 53 8.18 6.23 4.84
N GLU A 54 9.19 7.10 4.82
CA GLU A 54 10.16 7.25 5.93
C GLU A 54 9.48 7.64 7.24
N GLU A 55 8.54 8.60 7.19
CA GLU A 55 7.77 9.04 8.37
C GLU A 55 6.84 7.96 8.93
N LEU A 56 6.57 6.91 8.15
CA LEU A 56 5.68 5.80 8.51
C LEU A 56 6.43 4.61 9.12
N ARG A 57 7.75 4.61 9.10
CA ARG A 57 8.55 3.52 9.65
C ARG A 57 8.25 3.30 11.14
N GLY A 58 8.13 2.05 11.53
CA GLY A 58 7.82 1.65 12.91
C GLY A 58 6.35 1.84 13.31
N LYS A 59 5.50 2.32 12.41
CA LYS A 59 4.06 2.50 12.63
C LYS A 59 3.27 1.37 11.97
N VAL A 60 2.09 1.10 12.48
CA VAL A 60 1.08 0.32 11.77
C VAL A 60 0.32 1.28 10.86
N VAL A 61 0.27 0.98 9.57
CA VAL A 61 -0.22 1.90 8.54
C VAL A 61 -1.41 1.32 7.82
N LEU A 62 -2.51 2.06 7.77
CA LEU A 62 -3.63 1.80 6.89
C LEU A 62 -3.58 2.76 5.71
N ILE A 63 -3.50 2.19 4.51
CA ILE A 63 -3.63 2.92 3.25
C ILE A 63 -5.02 2.66 2.70
N ASP A 64 -5.77 3.72 2.41
CA ASP A 64 -7.12 3.66 1.85
C ASP A 64 -7.14 4.34 0.48
N PHE A 65 -7.54 3.61 -0.56
CA PHE A 65 -7.79 4.14 -1.90
C PHE A 65 -9.27 4.41 -2.08
N TRP A 66 -9.63 5.67 -2.33
CA TRP A 66 -11.00 6.15 -2.31
C TRP A 66 -11.32 7.19 -3.40
N ALA A 67 -12.60 7.56 -3.54
CA ALA A 67 -13.04 8.67 -4.39
C ALA A 67 -14.31 9.34 -3.82
N THR A 68 -14.55 10.60 -4.19
CA THR A 68 -15.72 11.37 -3.72
C THR A 68 -17.05 10.80 -4.19
N TRP A 69 -17.08 10.10 -5.32
CA TRP A 69 -18.26 9.42 -5.88
C TRP A 69 -18.44 7.97 -5.37
N CYS A 70 -17.49 7.44 -4.61
CA CYS A 70 -17.51 6.05 -4.12
C CYS A 70 -18.37 5.94 -2.85
N GLU A 71 -19.60 5.47 -2.96
CA GLU A 71 -20.52 5.33 -1.81
C GLU A 71 -20.01 4.36 -0.73
N PRO A 72 -19.41 3.19 -1.06
CA PRO A 72 -18.82 2.34 -0.03
C PRO A 72 -17.69 3.04 0.74
N CYS A 73 -16.84 3.82 0.06
CA CYS A 73 -15.75 4.58 0.70
C CYS A 73 -16.29 5.58 1.74
N LYS A 74 -17.39 6.28 1.41
CA LYS A 74 -18.03 7.24 2.35
C LYS A 74 -18.49 6.59 3.65
N ARG A 75 -18.84 5.31 3.60
CA ARG A 75 -19.32 4.57 4.78
C ARG A 75 -18.19 4.10 5.67
N GLU A 76 -17.04 3.71 5.11
CA GLU A 76 -15.93 3.15 5.89
C GLU A 76 -14.96 4.21 6.43
N MET A 77 -14.71 5.30 5.68
CA MET A 77 -13.74 6.34 6.06
C MET A 77 -13.94 6.92 7.48
N PRO A 78 -15.17 7.21 7.96
CA PRO A 78 -15.39 7.63 9.34
C PRO A 78 -14.96 6.57 10.37
N GLY A 79 -15.09 5.29 10.05
CA GLY A 79 -14.60 4.19 10.88
C GLY A 79 -13.07 4.21 11.00
N TYR A 80 -12.36 4.48 9.91
CA TYR A 80 -10.89 4.62 9.93
C TYR A 80 -10.44 5.81 10.78
N GLN A 81 -11.19 6.92 10.76
CA GLN A 81 -10.94 8.03 11.67
C GLN A 81 -11.12 7.61 13.14
N GLN A 82 -12.17 6.87 13.47
CA GLN A 82 -12.38 6.36 14.83
C GLN A 82 -11.25 5.41 15.27
N LEU A 83 -10.76 4.56 14.37
CA LEU A 83 -9.59 3.71 14.66
C LEU A 83 -8.34 4.54 14.88
N LEU A 84 -8.12 5.59 14.07
CA LEU A 84 -7.00 6.51 14.26
C LEU A 84 -7.07 7.24 15.60
N ASP A 85 -8.24 7.75 15.99
CA ASP A 85 -8.45 8.42 17.27
C ASP A 85 -8.14 7.50 18.45
N ARG A 86 -8.50 6.21 18.33
CA ARG A 86 -8.30 5.20 19.38
C ARG A 86 -6.85 4.69 19.44
N TYR A 87 -6.23 4.40 18.30
CA TYR A 87 -4.95 3.69 18.21
C TYR A 87 -3.79 4.55 17.75
N GLY A 88 -4.02 5.81 17.35
CA GLY A 88 -2.98 6.77 17.01
C GLY A 88 -1.89 6.90 18.08
N PRO A 89 -2.24 7.02 19.39
CA PRO A 89 -1.24 7.04 20.46
C PRO A 89 -0.37 5.77 20.54
N GLN A 90 -0.82 4.66 19.98
CA GLN A 90 -0.07 3.40 19.90
C GLN A 90 0.74 3.28 18.60
N GLY A 91 0.82 4.35 17.79
CA GLY A 91 1.60 4.35 16.54
C GLY A 91 0.83 3.81 15.33
N PHE A 92 -0.51 3.86 15.35
CA PHE A 92 -1.33 3.63 14.17
C PHE A 92 -1.50 4.92 13.37
N VAL A 93 -1.46 4.83 12.05
CA VAL A 93 -1.70 5.95 11.13
C VAL A 93 -2.58 5.52 9.96
N VAL A 94 -3.33 6.47 9.43
CA VAL A 94 -4.16 6.29 8.23
C VAL A 94 -3.73 7.30 7.17
N ILE A 95 -3.69 6.89 5.91
CA ILE A 95 -3.47 7.75 4.75
C ILE A 95 -4.47 7.38 3.68
N GLY A 96 -5.24 8.36 3.20
CA GLY A 96 -6.16 8.19 2.09
C GLY A 96 -5.55 8.65 0.77
N PHE A 97 -5.55 7.77 -0.23
CA PHE A 97 -5.18 8.09 -1.61
C PHE A 97 -6.43 8.26 -2.47
N LYS A 98 -6.77 9.52 -2.78
CA LYS A 98 -7.92 9.86 -3.62
C LYS A 98 -7.65 9.58 -5.09
N PHE A 99 -8.51 8.82 -5.72
CA PHE A 99 -8.57 8.74 -7.18
C PHE A 99 -9.08 10.07 -7.74
N ASP A 100 -8.29 10.69 -8.60
CA ASP A 100 -8.67 11.89 -9.32
C ASP A 100 -9.36 11.49 -10.63
N THR A 101 -10.64 11.83 -10.77
CA THR A 101 -11.44 11.43 -11.92
C THR A 101 -12.43 12.55 -12.30
N MET A 102 -12.89 12.55 -13.55
CA MET A 102 -13.98 13.44 -14.00
C MET A 102 -15.33 13.16 -13.33
N LYS A 103 -15.44 12.10 -12.52
CA LYS A 103 -16.64 11.75 -11.73
C LYS A 103 -16.65 12.41 -10.35
N ASP A 104 -15.62 13.18 -10.00
CA ASP A 104 -15.60 13.88 -8.71
C ASP A 104 -16.79 14.82 -8.58
N THR A 105 -17.54 14.65 -7.50
CA THR A 105 -18.81 15.35 -7.27
C THR A 105 -18.65 16.58 -6.38
N GLU A 106 -17.54 16.66 -5.65
CA GLU A 106 -17.24 17.77 -4.74
C GLU A 106 -15.74 17.92 -4.50
N ASP A 107 -15.36 19.07 -3.97
CA ASP A 107 -13.99 19.32 -3.49
C ASP A 107 -13.61 18.32 -2.40
N PRO A 108 -12.45 17.65 -2.49
CA PRO A 108 -12.06 16.59 -1.57
C PRO A 108 -11.83 17.07 -0.13
N MET A 109 -11.43 18.33 0.09
CA MET A 109 -11.27 18.89 1.44
C MET A 109 -12.62 19.15 2.10
N ARG A 110 -13.59 19.63 1.31
CA ARG A 110 -14.97 19.81 1.78
C ARG A 110 -15.61 18.46 2.11
N PHE A 111 -15.39 17.46 1.26
CA PHE A 111 -15.81 16.08 1.48
C PHE A 111 -15.25 15.53 2.81
N ALA A 112 -13.93 15.62 3.02
CA ALA A 112 -13.27 15.17 4.24
C ALA A 112 -13.85 15.85 5.49
N LYS A 113 -14.00 17.18 5.45
CA LYS A 113 -14.60 17.97 6.55
C LYS A 113 -16.01 17.51 6.88
N ARG A 114 -16.84 17.25 5.88
CA ARG A 114 -18.22 16.78 6.07
C ARG A 114 -18.29 15.40 6.75
N LEU A 115 -17.32 14.52 6.47
CA LEU A 115 -17.22 13.20 7.07
C LEU A 115 -16.40 13.16 8.38
N GLY A 116 -15.88 14.31 8.84
CA GLY A 116 -15.04 14.39 10.03
C GLY A 116 -13.69 13.70 9.87
N ILE A 117 -13.13 13.68 8.65
CA ILE A 117 -11.84 13.07 8.34
C ILE A 117 -10.73 14.08 8.57
N HIS A 118 -9.72 13.68 9.36
CA HIS A 118 -8.57 14.51 9.71
C HIS A 118 -7.22 13.88 9.35
N TYR A 119 -7.19 12.60 8.95
CA TYR A 119 -5.96 11.97 8.50
C TYR A 119 -5.53 12.50 7.11
N PRO A 120 -4.24 12.38 6.75
CA PRO A 120 -3.73 12.87 5.48
C PRO A 120 -4.44 12.26 4.28
N LEU A 121 -4.85 13.11 3.36
CA LEU A 121 -5.44 12.75 2.08
C LEU A 121 -4.54 13.26 0.96
N ALA A 122 -4.12 12.41 0.05
CA ALA A 122 -3.29 12.75 -1.10
C ALA A 122 -3.93 12.27 -2.40
N VAL A 123 -3.46 12.77 -3.54
CA VAL A 123 -3.91 12.28 -4.85
C VAL A 123 -3.24 10.98 -5.20
N ALA A 124 -4.03 9.96 -5.57
CA ALA A 124 -3.55 8.71 -6.13
C ALA A 124 -3.14 8.91 -7.61
N THR A 125 -1.95 9.46 -7.83
CA THR A 125 -1.41 9.53 -9.20
C THR A 125 -1.22 8.13 -9.77
N GLU A 126 -1.12 8.00 -11.10
CA GLU A 126 -0.85 6.70 -11.72
C GLU A 126 0.42 6.05 -11.17
N ALA A 127 1.46 6.84 -10.97
CA ALA A 127 2.71 6.36 -10.37
C ALA A 127 2.51 5.81 -8.95
N VAL A 128 1.65 6.43 -8.13
CA VAL A 128 1.30 5.92 -6.79
C VAL A 128 0.54 4.60 -6.91
N LYS A 129 -0.49 4.53 -7.75
CA LYS A 129 -1.27 3.31 -7.95
C LYS A 129 -0.41 2.13 -8.38
N GLN A 130 0.51 2.34 -9.33
CA GLN A 130 1.45 1.32 -9.80
C GLN A 130 2.38 0.83 -8.68
N LYS A 131 2.89 1.75 -7.84
CA LYS A 131 3.73 1.39 -6.69
C LYS A 131 3.03 0.44 -5.70
N PHE A 132 1.71 0.53 -5.58
CA PHE A 132 0.89 -0.34 -4.72
C PHE A 132 0.34 -1.58 -5.45
N GLY A 133 0.93 -1.94 -6.60
CA GLY A 133 0.59 -3.15 -7.36
C GLY A 133 -0.58 -3.00 -8.33
N GLY A 134 -1.00 -1.76 -8.59
CA GLY A 134 -2.23 -1.46 -9.32
C GLY A 134 -3.46 -1.58 -8.41
N ILE A 135 -4.42 -0.68 -8.60
CA ILE A 135 -5.64 -0.65 -7.79
C ILE A 135 -6.83 -0.93 -8.71
N GLU A 136 -7.42 -2.11 -8.57
CA GLU A 136 -8.45 -2.64 -9.47
C GLU A 136 -9.85 -2.12 -9.15
N GLY A 137 -10.11 -1.72 -7.91
CA GLY A 137 -11.42 -1.28 -7.45
C GLY A 137 -11.37 -0.34 -6.25
N LEU A 138 -12.52 0.28 -5.96
CA LEU A 138 -12.67 1.16 -4.79
C LEU A 138 -13.85 0.72 -3.92
N PRO A 139 -13.68 0.81 -2.61
CA PRO A 139 -12.45 1.10 -1.88
C PRO A 139 -11.42 -0.04 -2.01
N THR A 140 -10.16 0.27 -1.84
CA THR A 140 -9.11 -0.73 -1.58
C THR A 140 -8.35 -0.30 -0.34
N THR A 141 -8.33 -1.16 0.67
CA THR A 141 -7.66 -0.92 1.95
C THR A 141 -6.50 -1.88 2.12
N MET A 142 -5.35 -1.34 2.50
CA MET A 142 -4.12 -2.10 2.76
C MET A 142 -3.61 -1.79 4.16
N VAL A 143 -3.35 -2.82 4.98
CA VAL A 143 -2.82 -2.67 6.33
C VAL A 143 -1.41 -3.23 6.41
N TYR A 144 -0.46 -2.38 6.78
CA TYR A 144 0.96 -2.69 6.93
C TYR A 144 1.34 -2.75 8.42
N ASP A 145 2.15 -3.72 8.79
CA ASP A 145 2.72 -3.83 10.13
C ASP A 145 3.86 -2.81 10.36
N ARG A 146 4.42 -2.77 11.57
CA ARG A 146 5.53 -1.88 11.96
C ARG A 146 6.83 -2.10 11.16
N LYS A 147 6.96 -3.26 10.50
CA LYS A 147 8.08 -3.56 9.60
C LYS A 147 7.81 -3.11 8.17
N GLY A 148 6.62 -2.55 7.92
CA GLY A 148 6.16 -2.14 6.60
C GLY A 148 5.77 -3.33 5.71
N ILE A 149 5.37 -4.46 6.30
CA ILE A 149 4.92 -5.64 5.56
C ILE A 149 3.40 -5.64 5.46
N LEU A 150 2.86 -5.83 4.26
CA LEU A 150 1.43 -5.91 3.99
C LEU A 150 0.84 -7.15 4.67
N ARG A 151 -0.11 -6.94 5.57
CA ARG A 151 -0.76 -7.99 6.37
C ARG A 151 -2.20 -8.22 5.97
N GLU A 152 -2.85 -7.20 5.47
CA GLU A 152 -4.24 -7.28 5.01
C GLU A 152 -4.43 -6.43 3.75
N LYS A 153 -5.19 -6.96 2.78
CA LYS A 153 -5.64 -6.25 1.58
C LYS A 153 -7.12 -6.54 1.38
N ILE A 154 -7.93 -5.51 1.44
CA ILE A 154 -9.38 -5.60 1.30
C ILE A 154 -9.76 -4.83 0.04
N ILE A 155 -10.50 -5.47 -0.86
CA ILE A 155 -11.07 -4.85 -2.06
C ILE A 155 -12.59 -4.80 -1.89
N GLY A 156 -13.15 -3.61 -1.90
CA GLY A 156 -14.56 -3.36 -1.60
C GLY A 156 -14.77 -3.01 -0.12
N PHE A 157 -16.03 -2.73 0.21
CA PHE A 157 -16.44 -2.29 1.55
C PHE A 157 -16.21 -3.37 2.62
N GLU A 158 -15.63 -2.95 3.74
CA GLU A 158 -15.55 -3.79 4.93
C GLU A 158 -16.00 -3.01 6.18
N TYR A 159 -16.55 -3.70 7.17
CA TYR A 159 -16.95 -3.11 8.42
C TYR A 159 -15.74 -2.74 9.29
N THR A 160 -15.84 -1.61 9.99
CA THR A 160 -14.77 -1.11 10.87
C THR A 160 -14.29 -2.14 11.88
N GLU A 161 -15.18 -2.96 12.41
CA GLU A 161 -14.87 -4.01 13.39
C GLU A 161 -14.02 -5.14 12.78
N ALA A 162 -14.18 -5.44 11.50
CA ALA A 162 -13.35 -6.42 10.80
C ALA A 162 -11.94 -5.87 10.57
N VAL A 163 -11.84 -4.63 10.11
CA VAL A 163 -10.55 -3.93 9.97
C VAL A 163 -9.85 -3.81 11.33
N GLU A 164 -10.59 -3.50 12.40
CA GLU A 164 -10.04 -3.43 13.76
C GLU A 164 -9.48 -4.79 14.23
N ARG A 165 -10.16 -5.90 13.91
CA ARG A 165 -9.65 -7.25 14.24
C ARG A 165 -8.33 -7.56 13.54
N ALA A 166 -8.17 -7.15 12.28
CA ALA A 166 -6.93 -7.31 11.54
C ALA A 166 -5.82 -6.40 12.06
N LEU A 167 -6.16 -5.18 12.50
CA LEU A 167 -5.25 -4.16 12.99
C LEU A 167 -4.68 -4.50 14.38
N LYS A 168 -5.53 -4.93 15.34
CA LYS A 168 -5.14 -5.12 16.74
C LYS A 168 -3.88 -5.97 16.99
N PRO A 169 -3.67 -7.10 16.31
CA PRO A 169 -2.46 -7.91 16.50
C PRO A 169 -1.17 -7.23 16.03
N LEU A 170 -1.25 -6.13 15.29
CA LEU A 170 -0.11 -5.43 14.70
C LEU A 170 0.36 -4.24 15.56
N LEU A 171 -0.47 -3.80 16.52
CA LEU A 171 -0.22 -2.66 17.42
C LEU A 171 0.82 -2.95 18.57
#